data_31ae6e268ab560be0136523af9d3c882
#
_entry.id   31ae6e268ab560be0136523af9d3c882
#
_cell.length_a   1.000
_cell.length_b   1.000
_cell.length_c   1.000
_cell.angle_alpha   90.00
_cell.angle_beta   90.00
_cell.angle_gamma   90.00
#
_symmetry.space_group_name_H-M   'P 1'
#
loop_
_entity.id
_entity.type
_entity.pdbx_description
1 polymer ?
#
loop_
_entity_poly.entity_id
_entity_poly.type
_entity_poly.pdbx_seq_one_letter_code
_entity_poly.pdbx_strand_id
1 'polypeptide(L)'
;MNEIFLATLTLTISFLTSETTIDKKGRTTQVERIAYTTSVLPYKTMEGCLNAKEEYNFAFGAYQMSKRPARVITAICNDVKTGTVQ
;
A
#
# COMPACT_ATOMS: atom_id res chain seq x y z
N MET A 1 -8.13 -25.01 14.83
CA MET A 1 -6.98 -24.46 15.57
C MET A 1 -6.89 -22.95 15.28
N ASN A 2 -6.90 -22.16 16.32
CA ASN A 2 -6.81 -20.71 16.14
C ASN A 2 -5.36 -20.30 15.90
N GLU A 3 -5.11 -19.69 14.76
CA GLU A 3 -3.80 -19.11 14.49
C GLU A 3 -3.63 -17.84 15.31
N ILE A 4 -2.47 -17.72 15.96
CA ILE A 4 -2.13 -16.53 16.74
C ILE A 4 -1.25 -15.64 15.89
N PHE A 5 -1.72 -14.44 15.62
CA PHE A 5 -0.95 -13.43 14.93
C PHE A 5 -0.44 -12.42 15.95
N LEU A 6 0.88 -12.24 15.99
CA LEU A 6 1.52 -11.34 16.93
C LEU A 6 1.85 -9.98 16.35
N ALA A 7 1.76 -9.83 15.03
CA ALA A 7 2.05 -8.58 14.36
C ALA A 7 1.11 -8.35 13.17
N THR A 8 0.87 -7.10 12.86
CA THR A 8 0.14 -6.70 11.66
C THR A 8 0.95 -5.68 10.88
N LEU A 9 0.91 -5.80 9.56
CA LEU A 9 1.50 -4.82 8.66
C LEU A 9 0.38 -3.96 8.09
N THR A 10 0.40 -2.68 8.40
CA THR A 10 -0.49 -1.70 7.78
C THR A 10 0.25 -1.06 6.62
N LEU A 11 -0.24 -1.28 5.42
CA LEU A 11 0.38 -0.85 4.20
C LEU A 11 -0.53 0.13 3.48
N THR A 12 -0.07 1.36 3.29
CA THR A 12 -0.79 2.36 2.50
C THR A 12 -0.01 2.63 1.22
N ILE A 13 -0.70 2.47 0.10
CA ILE A 13 -0.12 2.62 -1.23
C ILE A 13 -0.85 3.73 -1.96
N SER A 14 -0.11 4.64 -2.60
CA SER A 14 -0.68 5.59 -3.55
C SER A 14 -0.47 5.09 -4.96
N PHE A 15 -1.42 5.36 -5.82
CA PHE A 15 -1.31 5.02 -7.24
C PHE A 15 -2.04 6.06 -8.07
N LEU A 16 -1.67 6.12 -9.34
CA LEU A 16 -2.27 7.07 -10.28
C LEU A 16 -3.44 6.42 -10.98
N THR A 17 -4.58 7.10 -10.95
CA THR A 17 -5.77 6.70 -11.72
C THR A 17 -6.05 7.74 -12.78
N SER A 18 -6.61 7.29 -13.91
CA SER A 18 -7.01 8.17 -14.98
C SER A 18 -8.52 8.06 -15.17
N GLU A 19 -9.20 9.20 -15.11
CA GLU A 19 -10.64 9.27 -15.37
C GLU A 19 -10.89 10.05 -16.66
N THR A 20 -11.83 9.55 -17.47
CA THR A 20 -12.29 10.25 -18.64
C THR A 20 -13.56 11.02 -18.31
N THR A 21 -13.54 12.33 -18.52
CA THR A 21 -14.71 13.17 -18.31
C THR A 21 -15.13 13.78 -19.63
N ILE A 22 -16.44 13.96 -19.80
CA ILE A 22 -17.02 14.60 -20.96
C ILE A 22 -17.63 15.93 -20.52
N ASP A 23 -17.22 17.02 -21.15
CA ASP A 23 -17.74 18.36 -20.82
C ASP A 23 -19.09 18.60 -21.51
N LYS A 24 -19.70 19.75 -21.25
CA LYS A 24 -20.99 20.12 -21.82
C LYS A 24 -21.00 20.22 -23.35
N LYS A 25 -19.82 20.38 -23.94
CA LYS A 25 -19.65 20.47 -25.39
C LYS A 25 -19.28 19.12 -26.01
N GLY A 26 -19.30 18.05 -25.24
CA GLY A 26 -18.96 16.71 -25.72
C GLY A 26 -17.49 16.44 -25.88
N ARG A 27 -16.62 17.32 -25.36
CA ARG A 27 -15.18 17.11 -25.41
C ARG A 27 -14.72 16.15 -24.32
N THR A 28 -13.87 15.21 -24.68
CA THR A 28 -13.31 14.24 -23.78
C THR A 28 -12.04 14.80 -23.15
N THR A 29 -11.98 14.79 -21.83
CA THR A 29 -10.80 15.21 -21.06
C THR A 29 -10.38 14.08 -20.14
N GLN A 30 -9.09 13.78 -20.12
CA GLN A 30 -8.52 12.84 -19.16
C GLN A 30 -7.99 13.60 -17.96
N VAL A 31 -8.44 13.18 -16.78
CA VAL A 31 -7.99 13.74 -15.51
C VAL A 31 -7.24 12.67 -14.75
N GLU A 32 -6.01 12.97 -14.35
CA GLU A 32 -5.23 12.08 -13.52
C GLU A 32 -5.46 12.42 -12.05
N ARG A 33 -5.67 11.40 -11.22
CA ARG A 33 -5.88 11.55 -9.80
C ARG A 33 -5.01 10.56 -9.03
N ILE A 34 -4.60 10.96 -7.85
CA ILE A 34 -3.89 10.07 -6.94
C ILE A 34 -4.92 9.41 -6.03
N ALA A 35 -4.94 8.09 -6.06
CA ALA A 35 -5.77 7.29 -5.18
C ALA A 35 -4.91 6.59 -4.14
N TYR A 36 -5.52 6.20 -3.04
CA TYR A 36 -4.85 5.51 -1.94
C TYR A 36 -5.60 4.23 -1.60
N THR A 37 -4.86 3.21 -1.23
CA THR A 37 -5.45 2.01 -0.68
C THR A 37 -4.66 1.59 0.55
N THR A 38 -5.36 1.15 1.59
CA THR A 38 -4.75 0.70 2.83
C THR A 38 -5.16 -0.75 3.06
N SER A 39 -4.17 -1.58 3.35
CA SER A 39 -4.37 -2.99 3.66
C SER A 39 -3.72 -3.32 4.98
N VAL A 40 -4.34 -4.20 5.75
CA VAL A 40 -3.78 -4.70 7.00
C VAL A 40 -3.56 -6.20 6.84
N LEU A 41 -2.30 -6.63 6.97
CA LEU A 41 -1.90 -8.02 6.76
C LEU A 41 -1.42 -8.61 8.08
N PRO A 42 -1.94 -9.77 8.50
CA PRO A 42 -1.50 -10.41 9.73
C PRO A 42 -0.22 -11.20 9.52
N TYR A 43 0.65 -11.20 10.52
CA TYR A 43 1.87 -12.00 10.54
C TYR A 43 2.03 -12.68 11.89
N LYS A 44 2.61 -13.87 11.87
CA LYS A 44 2.81 -14.65 13.09
C LYS A 44 3.84 -14.03 14.02
N THR A 45 4.85 -13.36 13.46
CA THR A 45 5.93 -12.75 14.22
C THR A 45 6.21 -11.35 13.74
N MET A 46 6.78 -10.52 14.61
CA MET A 46 7.23 -9.19 14.23
C MET A 46 8.35 -9.25 13.20
N GLU A 47 9.24 -10.22 13.30
CA GLU A 47 10.31 -10.43 12.33
C GLU A 47 9.75 -10.69 10.93
N GLY A 48 8.73 -11.54 10.83
CA GLY A 48 8.06 -11.79 9.56
C GLY A 48 7.41 -10.54 8.99
N CYS A 49 6.81 -9.72 9.85
CA CYS A 49 6.23 -8.44 9.44
C CYS A 49 7.29 -7.48 8.91
N LEU A 50 8.42 -7.34 9.61
CA LEU A 50 9.50 -6.45 9.19
C LEU A 50 10.13 -6.89 7.87
N ASN A 51 10.30 -8.20 7.67
CA ASN A 51 10.79 -8.74 6.40
C ASN A 51 9.83 -8.45 5.25
N ALA A 52 8.53 -8.62 5.49
CA ALA A 52 7.53 -8.32 4.48
C ALA A 52 7.48 -6.82 4.14
N LYS A 53 7.62 -5.96 5.14
CA LYS A 53 7.70 -4.52 4.95
C LYS A 53 8.85 -4.15 4.01
N GLU A 54 10.01 -4.74 4.21
CA GLU A 54 11.17 -4.52 3.37
C GLU A 54 10.95 -4.99 1.93
N GLU A 55 10.35 -6.16 1.77
CA GLU A 55 10.02 -6.70 0.44
C GLU A 55 9.02 -5.83 -0.31
N TYR A 56 8.00 -5.33 0.36
CA TYR A 56 7.04 -4.42 -0.26
C TYR A 56 7.70 -3.12 -0.72
N ASN A 57 8.55 -2.55 0.10
CA ASN A 57 9.28 -1.33 -0.27
C ASN A 57 10.16 -1.56 -1.49
N PHE A 58 10.84 -2.71 -1.55
CA PHE A 58 11.66 -3.07 -2.70
C PHE A 58 10.82 -3.27 -3.97
N ALA A 59 9.73 -4.01 -3.86
CA ALA A 59 8.87 -4.32 -5.00
C ALA A 59 8.26 -3.05 -5.60
N PHE A 60 7.75 -2.15 -4.76
CA PHE A 60 7.17 -0.90 -5.24
C PHE A 60 8.21 0.08 -5.76
N GLY A 61 9.42 0.07 -5.21
CA GLY A 61 10.54 0.82 -5.76
C GLY A 61 10.85 0.39 -7.18
N ALA A 62 10.93 -0.92 -7.42
CA ALA A 62 11.14 -1.46 -8.77
C ALA A 62 9.97 -1.17 -9.70
N TYR A 63 8.74 -1.22 -9.18
CA TYR A 63 7.53 -0.94 -9.95
C TYR A 63 7.47 0.50 -10.45
N GLN A 64 7.94 1.45 -9.65
CA GLN A 64 8.00 2.86 -10.05
C GLN A 64 8.89 3.09 -11.26
N MET A 65 9.91 2.28 -11.45
CA MET A 65 10.81 2.38 -12.58
C MET A 65 10.17 1.91 -13.89
N SER A 66 9.04 1.25 -13.84
CA SER A 66 8.35 0.67 -15.00
C SER A 66 7.19 1.50 -15.53
N LYS A 67 7.17 2.80 -15.34
CA LYS A 67 6.17 3.76 -15.85
C LYS A 67 4.81 3.78 -15.16
N ARG A 68 4.56 2.94 -14.16
CA ARG A 68 3.31 3.01 -13.39
C ARG A 68 3.63 3.52 -12.00
N PRO A 69 3.31 4.77 -11.69
CA PRO A 69 3.68 5.34 -10.39
C PRO A 69 2.80 4.77 -9.28
N ALA A 70 3.23 3.66 -8.71
CA ALA A 70 2.72 3.17 -7.45
C ALA A 70 3.81 3.39 -6.40
N ARG A 71 3.42 3.88 -5.26
CA ARG A 71 4.36 4.20 -4.19
C ARG A 71 3.84 3.71 -2.86
N VAL A 72 4.70 3.06 -2.09
CA VAL A 72 4.41 2.81 -0.68
C VAL A 72 4.59 4.12 0.08
N ILE A 73 3.51 4.62 0.66
CA ILE A 73 3.55 5.83 1.48
C ILE A 73 3.90 5.48 2.90
N THR A 74 3.23 4.47 3.46
CA THR A 74 3.51 4.01 4.81
C THR A 74 3.49 2.49 4.82
N ALA A 75 4.41 1.92 5.59
CA ALA A 75 4.43 0.51 5.90
C ALA A 75 4.81 0.42 7.37
N ILE A 76 3.86 0.03 8.21
CA ILE A 76 4.00 0.06 9.65
C ILE A 76 3.72 -1.33 10.20
N CYS A 77 4.70 -1.87 10.94
CA CYS A 77 4.51 -3.10 11.69
C CYS A 77 4.06 -2.76 13.10
N ASN A 78 2.94 -3.34 13.51
CA ASN A 78 2.35 -3.12 14.81
C ASN A 78 2.35 -4.43 15.59
N ASP A 79 2.90 -4.40 16.82
CA ASP A 79 2.84 -5.53 17.74
C ASP A 79 1.43 -5.57 18.34
N VAL A 80 0.71 -6.66 18.11
CA VAL A 80 -0.69 -6.79 18.55
C VAL A 80 -0.79 -6.82 20.07
N LYS A 81 0.23 -7.36 20.75
CA LYS A 81 0.21 -7.56 22.18
C LYS A 81 0.53 -6.28 22.96
N THR A 82 1.51 -5.51 22.49
CA THR A 82 1.99 -4.31 23.19
C THR A 82 1.53 -3.01 22.55
N GLY A 83 1.08 -3.06 21.30
CA GLY A 83 0.76 -1.86 20.53
C GLY A 83 1.98 -1.11 20.03
N THR A 84 3.17 -1.69 20.16
CA THR A 84 4.41 -1.06 19.68
C THR A 84 4.43 -1.00 18.16
N VAL A 85 4.79 0.16 17.63
CA VAL A 85 4.79 0.42 16.18
C VAL A 85 6.24 0.54 15.69
N GLN A 86 6.51 -0.10 14.58
CA GLN A 86 7.83 -0.04 13.94
C GLN A 86 7.72 0.20 12.43
#